data_394ef087ad5b873229f018acb34b6656
#
_entry.id   394ef087ad5b873229f018acb34b6656
#
_cell.length_a   1.000
_cell.length_b   1.000
_cell.length_c   1.000
_cell.angle_alpha   90.00
_cell.angle_beta   90.00
_cell.angle_gamma   90.00
#
_symmetry.space_group_name_H-M   'P 1'
#
loop_
_entity.id
_entity.type
_entity.pdbx_description
1 polymer ?
#
loop_
_entity_poly.entity_id
_entity_poly.type
_entity_poly.pdbx_seq_one_letter_code
_entity_poly.pdbx_strand_id
1 'polypeptide(L)'
;DNKHIIWMSERDNWNHLYMYDRSTAQPVHQITRGKWYVREVLRVDEDNRQIYFSANGVQPGEDPYLIRYYRIGFDGKDLVCLTPEEGMHRAWFSGDMNYLVDVYSMVNKAPVTVLRSAEDGKVVMPLETADISRLEAEGWKAPEVFTAKGRDGKTDMWGLIVRPTNFDPNRKYPVIEYIYQGPGDQYVPKTFIPYNWYMTSLAELGFIVVMVDGMGTSFRSREFENVCYKNLKDAGLPDHIAWIKAAGEKYPYMDMDRVGIYGCSAGGQESTT
;
A
#
# COMPACT_ATOMS: atom_id res chain seq x y z
N ASP A 1 0.26 -26.76 -18.98
CA ASP A 1 0.78 -27.59 -20.09
C ASP A 1 1.84 -28.61 -19.65
N ASN A 2 2.07 -28.72 -18.35
CA ASN A 2 3.09 -29.58 -17.73
C ASN A 2 4.55 -29.38 -18.23
N LYS A 3 4.80 -28.36 -19.04
CA LYS A 3 6.13 -28.05 -19.60
C LYS A 3 6.79 -26.86 -18.92
N HIS A 4 5.97 -25.93 -18.41
CA HIS A 4 6.44 -24.68 -17.86
C HIS A 4 5.97 -24.48 -16.41
N ILE A 5 6.74 -23.68 -15.67
CA ILE A 5 6.41 -23.22 -14.31
C ILE A 5 6.47 -21.69 -14.34
N ILE A 6 5.44 -21.04 -13.77
CA ILE A 6 5.46 -19.60 -13.51
C ILE A 6 5.93 -19.41 -12.06
N TRP A 7 7.00 -18.64 -11.89
CA TRP A 7 7.65 -18.42 -10.61
C TRP A 7 7.79 -16.94 -10.29
N MET A 8 7.49 -16.54 -9.06
CA MET A 8 7.77 -15.18 -8.57
C MET A 8 9.19 -15.08 -8.04
N SER A 9 9.90 -14.01 -8.37
CA SER A 9 11.28 -13.80 -7.93
C SER A 9 11.66 -12.33 -7.89
N GLU A 10 12.42 -11.95 -6.86
CA GLU A 10 12.98 -10.60 -6.68
C GLU A 10 14.42 -10.47 -7.19
N ARG A 11 14.84 -11.32 -8.12
CA ARG A 11 16.22 -11.38 -8.61
C ARG A 11 16.74 -10.10 -9.25
N ASP A 12 15.84 -9.27 -9.78
CA ASP A 12 16.10 -7.97 -10.40
C ASP A 12 15.70 -6.79 -9.49
N ASN A 13 15.68 -7.00 -8.18
CA ASN A 13 15.30 -6.04 -7.15
C ASN A 13 13.78 -5.83 -6.96
N TRP A 14 12.93 -6.36 -7.84
CA TRP A 14 11.48 -6.28 -7.75
C TRP A 14 10.86 -7.66 -7.92
N ASN A 15 9.72 -7.91 -7.24
CA ASN A 15 9.04 -9.19 -7.37
C ASN A 15 8.29 -9.27 -8.70
N HIS A 16 8.77 -10.15 -9.57
CA HIS A 16 8.24 -10.33 -10.92
C HIS A 16 7.98 -11.80 -11.25
N LEU A 17 7.17 -12.00 -12.29
CA LEU A 17 6.85 -13.32 -12.84
C LEU A 17 7.90 -13.74 -13.87
N TYR A 18 8.34 -14.98 -13.75
CA TYR A 18 9.29 -15.64 -14.66
C TYR A 18 8.73 -16.96 -15.12
N MET A 19 8.93 -17.28 -16.39
CA MET A 19 8.63 -18.59 -16.95
C MET A 19 9.88 -19.45 -16.93
N TYR A 20 9.73 -20.68 -16.43
CA TYR A 20 10.77 -21.71 -16.38
C TYR A 20 10.37 -22.93 -17.19
N ASP A 21 11.34 -23.56 -17.84
CA ASP A 21 11.19 -24.92 -18.36
C ASP A 21 11.24 -25.93 -17.20
N ARG A 22 10.20 -26.73 -17.06
CA ARG A 22 10.08 -27.70 -15.97
C ARG A 22 11.12 -28.81 -16.01
N SER A 23 11.55 -29.23 -17.21
CA SER A 23 12.46 -30.35 -17.39
C SER A 23 13.90 -30.00 -17.05
N THR A 24 14.30 -28.76 -17.36
CA THR A 24 15.67 -28.26 -17.18
C THR A 24 15.82 -27.38 -15.96
N ALA A 25 14.70 -26.91 -15.35
CA ALA A 25 14.67 -25.88 -14.32
C ALA A 25 15.36 -24.56 -14.73
N GLN A 26 15.50 -24.29 -16.03
CA GLN A 26 16.11 -23.07 -16.54
C GLN A 26 15.05 -22.01 -16.83
N PRO A 27 15.34 -20.71 -16.61
CA PRO A 27 14.46 -19.63 -16.98
C PRO A 27 14.32 -19.55 -18.50
N VAL A 28 13.08 -19.51 -18.99
CA VAL A 28 12.75 -19.29 -20.39
C VAL A 28 12.76 -17.79 -20.70
N HIS A 29 12.00 -16.99 -19.92
CA HIS A 29 11.99 -15.54 -20.00
C HIS A 29 11.32 -14.92 -18.75
N GLN A 30 11.52 -13.61 -18.60
CA GLN A 30 10.80 -12.79 -17.62
C GLN A 30 9.48 -12.31 -18.23
N ILE A 31 8.37 -12.54 -17.53
CA ILE A 31 7.01 -12.20 -17.97
C ILE A 31 6.69 -10.74 -17.62
N THR A 32 6.88 -10.34 -16.37
CA THR A 32 6.60 -8.97 -15.89
C THR A 32 7.89 -8.23 -15.59
N ARG A 33 7.92 -6.89 -15.83
CA ARG A 33 9.14 -6.06 -15.66
C ARG A 33 8.78 -4.67 -15.19
N GLY A 34 9.68 -4.02 -14.46
CA GLY A 34 9.54 -2.63 -14.05
C GLY A 34 9.94 -2.38 -12.60
N LYS A 35 9.76 -1.14 -12.14
CA LYS A 35 10.01 -0.76 -10.74
C LYS A 35 8.70 -0.85 -9.92
N TRP A 36 8.13 -2.04 -9.87
CA TRP A 36 6.87 -2.34 -9.21
C TRP A 36 6.82 -3.82 -8.78
N TYR A 37 5.86 -4.17 -7.94
CA TYR A 37 5.83 -5.43 -7.21
C TYR A 37 4.60 -6.26 -7.57
N VAL A 38 4.77 -7.51 -8.02
CA VAL A 38 3.69 -8.50 -8.15
C VAL A 38 3.34 -9.01 -6.75
N ARG A 39 2.06 -8.88 -6.36
CA ARG A 39 1.59 -9.33 -5.04
C ARG A 39 1.17 -10.78 -5.03
N GLU A 40 0.36 -11.17 -6.01
CA GLU A 40 -0.26 -12.49 -6.05
C GLU A 40 -0.62 -12.87 -7.49
N VAL A 41 -0.47 -14.14 -7.84
CA VAL A 41 -1.03 -14.74 -9.05
C VAL A 41 -2.39 -15.29 -8.72
N LEU A 42 -3.45 -14.77 -9.33
CA LEU A 42 -4.84 -15.14 -9.08
C LEU A 42 -5.26 -16.32 -9.94
N ARG A 43 -4.84 -16.32 -11.20
CA ARG A 43 -5.14 -17.39 -12.15
C ARG A 43 -4.12 -17.45 -13.27
N VAL A 44 -3.81 -18.65 -13.69
CA VAL A 44 -3.11 -18.96 -14.94
C VAL A 44 -4.13 -19.58 -15.90
N ASP A 45 -4.44 -18.85 -16.96
CA ASP A 45 -5.34 -19.32 -18.04
C ASP A 45 -4.50 -19.94 -19.15
N GLU A 46 -4.43 -21.25 -19.17
CA GLU A 46 -3.61 -22.00 -20.14
C GLU A 46 -4.21 -21.95 -21.56
N ASP A 47 -5.54 -21.93 -21.67
CA ASP A 47 -6.24 -21.93 -22.95
C ASP A 47 -6.03 -20.62 -23.70
N ASN A 48 -6.16 -19.48 -23.01
CA ASN A 48 -5.94 -18.16 -23.57
C ASN A 48 -4.50 -17.65 -23.40
N ARG A 49 -3.63 -18.43 -22.74
CA ARG A 49 -2.23 -18.12 -22.43
C ARG A 49 -2.07 -16.76 -21.73
N GLN A 50 -2.88 -16.55 -20.68
CA GLN A 50 -2.90 -15.32 -19.90
C GLN A 50 -2.70 -15.59 -18.40
N ILE A 51 -2.18 -14.62 -17.69
CA ILE A 51 -1.99 -14.62 -16.24
C ILE A 51 -2.75 -13.44 -15.67
N TYR A 52 -3.61 -13.70 -14.70
CA TYR A 52 -4.28 -12.68 -13.89
C TYR A 52 -3.55 -12.56 -12.56
N PHE A 53 -3.22 -11.36 -12.18
CA PHE A 53 -2.42 -11.11 -10.97
C PHE A 53 -2.75 -9.75 -10.35
N SER A 54 -2.41 -9.58 -9.08
CA SER A 54 -2.41 -8.28 -8.40
C SER A 54 -0.99 -7.74 -8.29
N ALA A 55 -0.86 -6.43 -8.38
CA ALA A 55 0.42 -5.73 -8.26
C ALA A 55 0.22 -4.34 -7.64
N ASN A 56 1.31 -3.79 -7.10
CA ASN A 56 1.35 -2.43 -6.59
C ASN A 56 2.57 -1.66 -7.13
N GLY A 57 2.50 -0.32 -7.10
CA GLY A 57 3.58 0.56 -7.56
C GLY A 57 3.72 0.66 -9.08
N VAL A 58 2.76 0.16 -9.86
CA VAL A 58 2.80 0.20 -11.34
C VAL A 58 2.59 1.61 -11.87
N GLN A 59 1.77 2.42 -11.19
CA GLN A 59 1.46 3.78 -11.61
C GLN A 59 2.44 4.78 -11.01
N PRO A 60 3.22 5.52 -11.82
CA PRO A 60 4.15 6.52 -11.30
C PRO A 60 3.43 7.68 -10.60
N GLY A 61 3.98 8.12 -9.47
CA GLY A 61 3.48 9.29 -8.72
C GLY A 61 2.35 9.00 -7.75
N GLU A 62 1.80 7.78 -7.75
CA GLU A 62 0.82 7.33 -6.76
C GLU A 62 1.51 6.65 -5.56
N ASP A 63 0.73 6.45 -4.48
CA ASP A 63 1.19 5.65 -3.35
C ASP A 63 1.61 4.25 -3.83
N PRO A 64 2.88 3.87 -3.67
CA PRO A 64 3.42 2.64 -4.24
C PRO A 64 2.84 1.37 -3.62
N TYR A 65 2.00 1.47 -2.60
CA TYR A 65 1.35 0.33 -1.95
C TYR A 65 -0.08 0.08 -2.44
N LEU A 66 -0.65 0.95 -3.28
CA LEU A 66 -1.99 0.75 -3.83
C LEU A 66 -2.01 -0.45 -4.76
N ILE A 67 -2.84 -1.43 -4.42
CA ILE A 67 -2.99 -2.67 -5.18
C ILE A 67 -3.98 -2.46 -6.32
N ARG A 68 -3.59 -2.91 -7.51
CA ARG A 68 -4.45 -3.04 -8.68
C ARG A 68 -4.38 -4.45 -9.26
N TYR A 69 -5.35 -4.77 -10.11
CA TYR A 69 -5.48 -6.07 -10.76
C TYR A 69 -5.14 -5.94 -12.24
N TYR A 70 -4.42 -6.93 -12.74
CA TYR A 70 -3.87 -6.94 -14.08
C TYR A 70 -4.05 -8.30 -14.76
N ARG A 71 -4.02 -8.30 -16.08
CA ARG A 71 -3.75 -9.50 -16.87
C ARG A 71 -2.58 -9.25 -17.83
N ILE A 72 -1.85 -10.30 -18.17
CA ILE A 72 -0.71 -10.26 -19.10
C ILE A 72 -0.62 -11.58 -19.86
N GLY A 73 -0.13 -11.54 -21.11
CA GLY A 73 0.19 -12.74 -21.87
C GLY A 73 1.38 -13.52 -21.29
N PHE A 74 1.44 -14.81 -21.54
CA PHE A 74 2.58 -15.66 -21.14
C PHE A 74 3.91 -15.16 -21.70
N ASP A 75 3.89 -14.49 -22.85
CA ASP A 75 5.07 -13.90 -23.50
C ASP A 75 5.48 -12.53 -22.94
N GLY A 76 4.77 -12.04 -21.93
CA GLY A 76 5.00 -10.77 -21.27
C GLY A 76 4.46 -9.56 -22.03
N LYS A 77 3.59 -9.77 -23.02
CA LYS A 77 2.93 -8.71 -23.77
C LYS A 77 1.50 -8.47 -23.32
N ASP A 78 0.90 -7.40 -23.83
CA ASP A 78 -0.51 -7.06 -23.61
C ASP A 78 -0.87 -6.96 -22.12
N LEU A 79 -0.04 -6.24 -21.35
CA LEU A 79 -0.35 -5.88 -19.98
C LEU A 79 -1.57 -4.96 -19.95
N VAL A 80 -2.66 -5.42 -19.34
CA VAL A 80 -3.91 -4.68 -19.18
C VAL A 80 -4.17 -4.45 -17.69
N CYS A 81 -4.41 -3.19 -17.31
CA CYS A 81 -4.91 -2.84 -15.99
C CYS A 81 -6.43 -3.02 -15.95
N LEU A 82 -6.91 -3.91 -15.08
CA LEU A 82 -8.33 -4.23 -14.94
C LEU A 82 -9.06 -3.30 -13.94
N THR A 83 -8.30 -2.60 -13.10
CA THR A 83 -8.81 -1.69 -12.07
C THR A 83 -8.04 -0.36 -12.11
N PRO A 84 -8.31 0.52 -13.11
CA PRO A 84 -7.45 1.66 -13.43
C PRO A 84 -7.60 2.87 -12.49
N GLU A 85 -8.68 2.99 -11.73
CA GLU A 85 -8.90 4.14 -10.85
C GLU A 85 -7.87 4.19 -9.72
N GLU A 86 -7.58 5.39 -9.23
CA GLU A 86 -6.71 5.58 -8.07
C GLU A 86 -7.41 5.08 -6.80
N GLY A 87 -6.77 4.13 -6.14
CA GLY A 87 -7.26 3.54 -4.90
C GLY A 87 -6.62 2.18 -4.59
N MET A 88 -6.91 1.71 -3.40
CA MET A 88 -6.64 0.35 -2.96
C MET A 88 -7.79 -0.53 -3.43
N HIS A 89 -7.54 -1.43 -4.35
CA HIS A 89 -8.54 -2.30 -4.96
C HIS A 89 -8.61 -3.66 -4.27
N ARG A 90 -9.81 -4.21 -4.22
CA ARG A 90 -10.08 -5.59 -3.87
C ARG A 90 -11.09 -6.16 -4.87
N ALA A 91 -10.69 -7.18 -5.60
CA ALA A 91 -11.51 -7.71 -6.69
C ALA A 91 -11.83 -9.20 -6.50
N TRP A 92 -13.03 -9.58 -6.91
CA TRP A 92 -13.51 -10.96 -6.97
C TRP A 92 -13.95 -11.27 -8.38
N PHE A 93 -13.29 -12.24 -8.99
CA PHE A 93 -13.59 -12.67 -10.35
C PHE A 93 -14.75 -13.66 -10.38
N SER A 94 -15.55 -13.59 -11.45
CA SER A 94 -16.53 -14.62 -11.77
C SER A 94 -15.85 -15.97 -12.07
N GLY A 95 -16.58 -17.09 -11.91
CA GLY A 95 -16.02 -18.41 -12.12
C GLY A 95 -15.48 -18.64 -13.55
N ASP A 96 -16.11 -17.99 -14.54
CA ASP A 96 -15.71 -18.02 -15.95
C ASP A 96 -14.65 -16.98 -16.32
N MET A 97 -14.22 -16.13 -15.35
CA MET A 97 -13.24 -15.05 -15.53
C MET A 97 -13.65 -13.97 -16.55
N ASN A 98 -14.94 -13.82 -16.86
CA ASN A 98 -15.42 -12.78 -17.77
C ASN A 98 -15.67 -11.45 -17.08
N TYR A 99 -15.96 -11.48 -15.78
CA TYR A 99 -16.27 -10.29 -14.97
C TYR A 99 -15.51 -10.29 -13.64
N LEU A 100 -15.41 -9.10 -13.05
CA LEU A 100 -14.96 -8.96 -11.68
C LEU A 100 -15.81 -7.89 -10.96
N VAL A 101 -16.14 -8.17 -9.71
CA VAL A 101 -16.62 -7.16 -8.77
C VAL A 101 -15.39 -6.50 -8.17
N ASP A 102 -15.26 -5.19 -8.33
CA ASP A 102 -14.15 -4.38 -7.83
C ASP A 102 -14.67 -3.41 -6.77
N VAL A 103 -14.06 -3.48 -5.58
CA VAL A 103 -14.27 -2.52 -4.49
C VAL A 103 -12.98 -1.75 -4.30
N TYR A 104 -13.04 -0.43 -4.42
CA TYR A 104 -11.86 0.40 -4.21
C TYR A 104 -12.15 1.60 -3.32
N SER A 105 -11.15 2.01 -2.56
CA SER A 105 -11.21 3.14 -1.64
C SER A 105 -9.81 3.67 -1.36
N MET A 106 -9.73 4.81 -0.68
CA MET A 106 -8.52 5.31 -0.03
C MET A 106 -8.88 5.73 1.40
N VAL A 107 -7.91 6.02 2.24
CA VAL A 107 -8.17 6.49 3.61
C VAL A 107 -9.06 7.74 3.66
N ASN A 108 -9.02 8.54 2.60
CA ASN A 108 -9.77 9.78 2.41
C ASN A 108 -10.83 9.71 1.29
N LYS A 109 -11.11 8.52 0.76
CA LYS A 109 -12.09 8.29 -0.31
C LYS A 109 -12.99 7.13 0.05
N ALA A 110 -14.28 7.39 0.16
CA ALA A 110 -15.29 6.38 0.48
C ALA A 110 -15.28 5.21 -0.52
N PRO A 111 -15.63 3.99 -0.10
CA PRO A 111 -15.66 2.82 -0.97
C PRO A 111 -16.63 2.97 -2.14
N VAL A 112 -16.15 2.58 -3.31
CA VAL A 112 -16.93 2.45 -4.55
C VAL A 112 -16.87 1.00 -4.98
N THR A 113 -18.03 0.44 -5.36
CA THR A 113 -18.16 -0.93 -5.86
C THR A 113 -18.71 -0.91 -7.26
N VAL A 114 -18.03 -1.59 -8.18
CA VAL A 114 -18.43 -1.68 -9.59
C VAL A 114 -18.30 -3.11 -10.11
N LEU A 115 -19.08 -3.44 -11.12
CA LEU A 115 -18.87 -4.63 -11.96
C LEU A 115 -18.04 -4.23 -13.18
N ARG A 116 -16.97 -4.96 -13.46
CA ARG A 116 -16.10 -4.73 -14.62
C ARG A 116 -16.02 -5.94 -15.54
N SER A 117 -15.69 -5.68 -16.80
CA SER A 117 -15.20 -6.69 -17.73
C SER A 117 -13.79 -7.11 -17.34
N ALA A 118 -13.50 -8.39 -17.25
CA ALA A 118 -12.16 -8.91 -17.01
C ALA A 118 -11.30 -8.94 -18.29
N GLU A 119 -11.88 -8.60 -19.44
CA GLU A 119 -11.13 -8.46 -20.69
C GLU A 119 -10.32 -7.18 -20.74
N ASP A 120 -10.93 -6.04 -20.35
CA ASP A 120 -10.34 -4.71 -20.53
C ASP A 120 -10.47 -3.76 -19.34
N GLY A 121 -11.08 -4.23 -18.23
CA GLY A 121 -11.27 -3.45 -17.00
C GLY A 121 -12.40 -2.40 -17.07
N LYS A 122 -13.12 -2.29 -18.20
CA LYS A 122 -14.21 -1.33 -18.33
C LYS A 122 -15.34 -1.60 -17.35
N VAL A 123 -15.88 -0.55 -16.76
CA VAL A 123 -17.06 -0.63 -15.90
C VAL A 123 -18.27 -1.03 -16.74
N VAL A 124 -18.84 -2.19 -16.41
CA VAL A 124 -20.11 -2.69 -16.98
C VAL A 124 -21.28 -2.00 -16.31
N MET A 125 -21.24 -1.88 -14.97
CA MET A 125 -22.25 -1.15 -14.21
C MET A 125 -21.72 -0.75 -12.84
N PRO A 126 -22.15 0.41 -12.29
CA PRO A 126 -21.95 0.72 -10.88
C PRO A 126 -22.86 -0.17 -10.02
N LEU A 127 -22.34 -0.60 -8.86
CA LEU A 127 -23.10 -1.40 -7.91
C LEU A 127 -23.44 -0.61 -6.66
N GLU A 128 -22.45 0.06 -6.04
CA GLU A 128 -22.66 0.82 -4.80
C GLU A 128 -21.57 1.89 -4.63
N THR A 129 -21.94 2.99 -3.99
CA THR A 129 -21.00 4.00 -3.48
C THR A 129 -21.39 4.29 -2.03
N ALA A 130 -20.47 4.11 -1.11
CA ALA A 130 -20.75 4.34 0.30
C ALA A 130 -21.07 5.81 0.58
N ASP A 131 -22.22 6.07 1.17
CA ASP A 131 -22.61 7.40 1.65
C ASP A 131 -22.01 7.64 3.05
N ILE A 132 -21.11 8.62 3.13
CA ILE A 132 -20.45 9.04 4.38
C ILE A 132 -20.96 10.38 4.91
N SER A 133 -22.03 10.93 4.33
CA SER A 133 -22.56 12.25 4.68
C SER A 133 -22.90 12.40 6.17
N ARG A 134 -23.44 11.35 6.78
CA ARG A 134 -23.74 11.33 8.24
C ARG A 134 -22.46 11.36 9.08
N LEU A 135 -21.43 10.65 8.65
CA LEU A 135 -20.14 10.63 9.32
C LEU A 135 -19.48 12.03 9.27
N GLU A 136 -19.52 12.68 8.12
CA GLU A 136 -19.02 14.04 7.95
C GLU A 136 -19.82 15.08 8.75
N ALA A 137 -21.14 14.91 8.84
CA ALA A 137 -22.02 15.77 9.63
C ALA A 137 -21.72 15.70 11.14
N GLU A 138 -21.22 14.55 11.64
CA GLU A 138 -20.76 14.38 13.02
C GLU A 138 -19.31 14.90 13.25
N GLY A 139 -18.74 15.57 12.26
CA GLY A 139 -17.43 16.22 12.36
C GLY A 139 -16.23 15.35 12.01
N TRP A 140 -16.46 14.14 11.49
CA TRP A 140 -15.37 13.28 11.04
C TRP A 140 -14.52 13.95 9.97
N LYS A 141 -13.21 13.79 10.09
CA LYS A 141 -12.21 14.25 9.10
C LYS A 141 -11.39 13.07 8.62
N ALA A 142 -11.20 13.01 7.32
CA ALA A 142 -10.31 12.02 6.72
C ALA A 142 -8.87 12.18 7.23
N PRO A 143 -8.14 11.07 7.44
CA PRO A 143 -6.69 11.14 7.59
C PRO A 143 -6.04 11.83 6.40
N GLU A 144 -5.01 12.62 6.66
CA GLU A 144 -4.20 13.20 5.58
C GLU A 144 -3.08 12.24 5.19
N VAL A 145 -2.98 11.94 3.89
CA VAL A 145 -1.81 11.26 3.33
C VAL A 145 -0.69 12.29 3.22
N PHE A 146 0.45 12.01 3.84
CA PHE A 146 1.63 12.86 3.78
C PHE A 146 2.84 12.05 3.32
N THR A 147 3.64 12.67 2.45
CA THR A 147 4.83 12.06 1.86
C THR A 147 6.05 12.93 2.13
N ALA A 148 7.14 12.32 2.58
CA ALA A 148 8.42 12.97 2.76
C ALA A 148 9.57 12.04 2.36
N LYS A 149 10.76 12.58 2.15
CA LYS A 149 11.94 11.78 1.84
C LYS A 149 12.44 11.04 3.08
N GLY A 150 12.81 9.78 2.88
CA GLY A 150 13.43 8.96 3.90
C GLY A 150 14.91 9.28 4.13
N ARG A 151 15.59 8.42 4.86
CA ARG A 151 17.00 8.55 5.28
C ARG A 151 17.99 8.80 4.14
N ASP A 152 17.69 8.34 2.95
CA ASP A 152 18.52 8.49 1.75
C ASP A 152 18.31 9.83 1.03
N GLY A 153 17.38 10.65 1.47
CA GLY A 153 17.00 11.93 0.88
C GLY A 153 16.38 11.81 -0.52
N LYS A 154 16.01 10.62 -0.96
CA LYS A 154 15.52 10.33 -2.32
C LYS A 154 14.19 9.57 -2.33
N THR A 155 14.09 8.51 -1.55
CA THR A 155 12.94 7.61 -1.53
C THR A 155 11.79 8.23 -0.77
N ASP A 156 10.60 8.23 -1.37
CA ASP A 156 9.40 8.72 -0.73
C ASP A 156 8.87 7.71 0.30
N MET A 157 8.69 8.19 1.52
CA MET A 157 8.01 7.50 2.62
C MET A 157 6.59 8.01 2.70
N TRP A 158 5.64 7.09 2.74
CA TRP A 158 4.21 7.36 2.70
C TRP A 158 3.58 7.08 4.06
N GLY A 159 2.94 8.09 4.63
CA GLY A 159 2.33 7.98 5.94
C GLY A 159 1.00 8.72 6.05
N LEU A 160 0.41 8.66 7.24
CA LEU A 160 -0.86 9.29 7.58
C LEU A 160 -0.69 10.24 8.76
N ILE A 161 -1.46 11.33 8.72
CA ILE A 161 -1.64 12.26 9.82
C ILE A 161 -3.12 12.24 10.20
N VAL A 162 -3.42 11.89 11.44
CA VAL A 162 -4.77 11.87 12.01
C VAL A 162 -4.89 13.01 13.01
N ARG A 163 -5.94 13.82 12.85
CA ARG A 163 -6.25 14.96 13.72
C ARG A 163 -7.53 14.70 14.52
N PRO A 164 -7.70 15.30 15.68
CA PRO A 164 -8.97 15.23 16.41
C PRO A 164 -10.11 15.90 15.62
N THR A 165 -11.35 15.50 15.89
CA THR A 165 -12.54 16.09 15.24
C THR A 165 -12.68 17.59 15.55
N ASN A 166 -12.24 18.04 16.74
CA ASN A 166 -12.23 19.44 17.16
C ASN A 166 -10.90 20.17 16.86
N PHE A 167 -10.19 19.74 15.83
CA PHE A 167 -8.89 20.29 15.45
C PHE A 167 -8.97 21.80 15.15
N ASP A 168 -8.05 22.57 15.78
CA ASP A 168 -7.83 23.99 15.57
C ASP A 168 -6.39 24.23 15.06
N PRO A 169 -6.19 24.71 13.83
CA PRO A 169 -4.86 24.90 13.26
C PRO A 169 -4.00 25.96 13.98
N ASN A 170 -4.63 26.79 14.84
CA ASN A 170 -3.92 27.82 15.63
C ASN A 170 -3.40 27.29 16.98
N ARG A 171 -3.72 26.07 17.35
CA ARG A 171 -3.25 25.42 18.58
C ARG A 171 -2.06 24.49 18.26
N LYS A 172 -1.18 24.31 19.25
CA LYS A 172 -0.15 23.28 19.19
C LYS A 172 -0.61 21.99 19.86
N TYR A 173 -0.34 20.88 19.20
CA TYR A 173 -0.71 19.54 19.67
C TYR A 173 0.55 18.68 19.84
N PRO A 174 0.67 17.94 20.93
CA PRO A 174 1.70 16.92 21.02
C PRO A 174 1.47 15.86 19.93
N VAL A 175 2.58 15.29 19.45
CA VAL A 175 2.57 14.28 18.37
C VAL A 175 2.79 12.91 18.98
N ILE A 176 2.01 11.92 18.53
CA ILE A 176 2.23 10.52 18.87
C ILE A 176 2.38 9.72 17.58
N GLU A 177 3.48 9.02 17.46
CA GLU A 177 3.65 8.02 16.42
C GLU A 177 3.10 6.68 16.89
N TYR A 178 2.19 6.10 16.10
CA TYR A 178 1.86 4.68 16.16
C TYR A 178 2.80 3.93 15.22
N ILE A 179 3.77 3.21 15.77
CA ILE A 179 4.74 2.48 14.97
C ILE A 179 4.41 1.00 14.88
N TYR A 180 4.48 0.47 13.69
CA TYR A 180 4.61 -0.94 13.39
C TYR A 180 5.43 -1.07 12.11
N GLN A 181 6.53 -1.79 12.15
CA GLN A 181 7.54 -1.77 11.09
C GLN A 181 8.19 -3.17 10.96
N GLY A 182 8.99 -3.36 9.91
CA GLY A 182 9.73 -4.58 9.66
C GLY A 182 9.20 -5.40 8.48
N PRO A 183 9.90 -6.50 8.13
CA PRO A 183 9.55 -7.31 6.97
C PRO A 183 8.27 -8.12 7.21
N GLY A 184 7.55 -8.41 6.13
CA GLY A 184 6.35 -9.25 6.14
C GLY A 184 5.09 -8.54 5.67
N ASP A 185 4.97 -7.24 5.86
CA ASP A 185 3.86 -6.43 5.35
C ASP A 185 4.24 -4.94 5.21
N GLN A 186 3.30 -4.16 4.74
CA GLN A 186 3.20 -2.71 4.89
C GLN A 186 2.07 -2.43 5.88
N TYR A 187 2.17 -1.38 6.70
CA TYR A 187 1.34 -1.26 7.89
C TYR A 187 0.44 -0.02 7.89
N VAL A 188 0.82 1.03 7.16
CA VAL A 188 0.00 2.24 7.04
C VAL A 188 -1.31 1.91 6.30
N PRO A 189 -2.49 2.17 6.90
CA PRO A 189 -3.77 1.91 6.24
C PRO A 189 -3.86 2.59 4.86
N LYS A 190 -4.40 1.89 3.87
CA LYS A 190 -4.58 2.39 2.50
C LYS A 190 -6.05 2.43 2.07
N THR A 191 -6.93 1.74 2.79
CA THR A 191 -8.37 1.71 2.53
C THR A 191 -9.12 2.66 3.43
N PHE A 192 -10.34 2.99 3.06
CA PHE A 192 -11.25 3.78 3.89
C PHE A 192 -11.56 3.02 5.19
N ILE A 193 -11.23 3.63 6.32
CA ILE A 193 -11.56 3.17 7.66
C ILE A 193 -12.06 4.38 8.43
N PRO A 194 -13.38 4.48 8.72
CA PRO A 194 -13.96 5.65 9.39
C PRO A 194 -13.44 5.82 10.84
N TYR A 195 -13.01 4.74 11.45
CA TYR A 195 -12.47 4.73 12.80
C TYR A 195 -11.34 3.72 12.94
N ASN A 196 -10.14 4.20 13.18
CA ASN A 196 -9.00 3.38 13.56
C ASN A 196 -8.69 3.60 15.05
N TRP A 197 -9.06 2.65 15.88
CA TRP A 197 -8.97 2.80 17.33
C TRP A 197 -7.55 3.03 17.87
N TYR A 198 -6.51 2.57 17.17
CA TYR A 198 -5.12 2.86 17.53
C TYR A 198 -4.73 4.33 17.31
N MET A 199 -5.28 4.97 16.29
CA MET A 199 -4.94 6.35 15.95
C MET A 199 -6.05 7.33 16.29
N THR A 200 -7.29 7.04 15.90
CA THR A 200 -8.43 7.96 16.08
C THR A 200 -8.72 8.22 17.55
N SER A 201 -8.70 7.17 18.41
CA SER A 201 -8.93 7.33 19.86
C SER A 201 -7.92 8.27 20.51
N LEU A 202 -6.65 8.16 20.14
CA LEU A 202 -5.60 9.05 20.66
C LEU A 202 -5.74 10.47 20.12
N ALA A 203 -6.10 10.61 18.84
CA ALA A 203 -6.35 11.93 18.27
C ALA A 203 -7.47 12.66 19.03
N GLU A 204 -8.57 11.98 19.38
CA GLU A 204 -9.66 12.57 20.15
C GLU A 204 -9.27 12.99 21.58
N LEU A 205 -8.17 12.46 22.12
CA LEU A 205 -7.60 12.93 23.39
C LEU A 205 -6.77 14.23 23.23
N GLY A 206 -6.62 14.73 22.01
CA GLY A 206 -5.93 15.98 21.72
C GLY A 206 -4.49 15.81 21.23
N PHE A 207 -4.19 14.70 20.57
CA PHE A 207 -2.91 14.47 19.90
C PHE A 207 -3.03 14.59 18.38
N ILE A 208 -1.93 14.91 17.72
CA ILE A 208 -1.73 14.58 16.31
C ILE A 208 -1.11 13.19 16.27
N VAL A 209 -1.80 12.25 15.65
CA VAL A 209 -1.30 10.86 15.55
C VAL A 209 -0.78 10.60 14.15
N VAL A 210 0.41 10.05 14.05
CA VAL A 210 1.08 9.76 12.78
C VAL A 210 1.45 8.29 12.66
N MET A 211 1.51 7.81 11.43
CA MET A 211 1.99 6.48 11.08
C MET A 211 2.65 6.54 9.71
N VAL A 212 3.80 5.90 9.54
CA VAL A 212 4.55 5.89 8.27
C VAL A 212 5.15 4.51 8.02
N ASP A 213 5.26 4.11 6.75
CA ASP A 213 6.01 2.93 6.31
C ASP A 213 7.42 3.37 5.87
N GLY A 214 8.44 3.02 6.65
CA GLY A 214 9.83 3.27 6.34
C GLY A 214 10.51 2.11 5.61
N MET A 215 11.80 2.25 5.29
CA MET A 215 12.60 1.16 4.75
C MET A 215 12.63 -0.02 5.72
N GLY A 216 12.54 -1.24 5.19
CA GLY A 216 12.40 -2.47 5.96
C GLY A 216 11.00 -3.07 5.91
N THR A 217 9.97 -2.31 5.45
CA THR A 217 8.65 -2.88 5.11
C THR A 217 8.68 -3.56 3.75
N SER A 218 7.72 -4.46 3.51
CA SER A 218 7.63 -5.26 2.28
C SER A 218 6.94 -4.51 1.12
N PHE A 219 6.89 -5.18 -0.02
CA PHE A 219 6.13 -4.80 -1.23
C PHE A 219 6.66 -3.58 -1.99
N ARG A 220 7.91 -3.24 -1.76
CA ARG A 220 8.71 -2.34 -2.60
C ARG A 220 9.92 -3.10 -3.17
N SER A 221 11.03 -2.41 -3.45
CA SER A 221 12.22 -3.11 -3.91
C SER A 221 12.84 -3.97 -2.82
N ARG A 222 13.56 -5.03 -3.20
CA ARG A 222 14.32 -5.86 -2.28
C ARG A 222 15.36 -5.04 -1.49
N GLU A 223 15.95 -4.02 -2.10
CA GLU A 223 16.87 -3.11 -1.41
C GLU A 223 16.16 -2.31 -0.31
N PHE A 224 14.91 -1.89 -0.56
CA PHE A 224 14.09 -1.17 0.41
C PHE A 224 13.78 -2.06 1.63
N GLU A 225 13.40 -3.31 1.41
CA GLU A 225 13.09 -4.27 2.47
C GLU A 225 14.35 -4.74 3.21
N ASN A 226 15.42 -5.00 2.49
CA ASN A 226 16.63 -5.64 3.04
C ASN A 226 17.47 -4.75 3.97
N VAL A 227 17.14 -3.50 4.21
CA VAL A 227 17.83 -2.67 5.21
C VAL A 227 17.73 -3.30 6.61
N CYS A 228 16.65 -4.04 6.88
CA CYS A 228 16.44 -4.75 8.13
C CYS A 228 16.96 -6.21 8.12
N TYR A 229 17.50 -6.70 7.00
CA TYR A 229 17.98 -8.08 6.91
C TYR A 229 19.13 -8.32 7.87
N LYS A 230 18.95 -9.24 8.83
CA LYS A 230 19.86 -9.50 9.96
C LYS A 230 20.16 -8.28 10.85
N ASN A 231 19.35 -7.23 10.74
CA ASN A 231 19.49 -5.97 11.46
C ASN A 231 18.12 -5.37 11.78
N LEU A 232 17.28 -6.08 12.53
CA LEU A 232 15.93 -5.65 12.89
C LEU A 232 15.89 -4.36 13.72
N LYS A 233 17.03 -3.95 14.32
CA LYS A 233 17.12 -2.64 14.99
C LYS A 233 16.96 -1.47 14.04
N ASP A 234 17.24 -1.66 12.76
CA ASP A 234 17.11 -0.65 11.71
C ASP A 234 15.89 -0.95 10.82
N ALA A 235 14.78 -1.23 11.45
CA ALA A 235 13.53 -1.43 10.71
C ALA A 235 12.79 -0.08 10.52
N GLY A 236 13.45 0.88 9.84
CA GLY A 236 12.80 2.12 9.39
C GLY A 236 12.91 3.33 10.32
N LEU A 237 13.36 3.22 11.56
CA LEU A 237 13.41 4.35 12.52
C LEU A 237 14.04 5.65 11.97
N PRO A 238 15.18 5.62 11.24
CA PRO A 238 15.71 6.85 10.64
C PRO A 238 14.77 7.50 9.62
N ASP A 239 13.96 6.71 8.90
CA ASP A 239 12.98 7.21 7.94
C ASP A 239 11.80 7.85 8.66
N HIS A 240 11.33 7.23 9.75
CA HIS A 240 10.28 7.75 10.61
C HIS A 240 10.65 9.11 11.19
N ILE A 241 11.88 9.23 11.73
CA ILE A 241 12.41 10.49 12.27
C ILE A 241 12.47 11.57 11.17
N ALA A 242 12.95 11.23 9.97
CA ALA A 242 13.04 12.18 8.86
C ALA A 242 11.63 12.64 8.43
N TRP A 243 10.70 11.71 8.32
CA TRP A 243 9.32 11.98 7.91
C TRP A 243 8.58 12.86 8.94
N ILE A 244 8.68 12.56 10.24
CA ILE A 244 8.04 13.34 11.32
C ILE A 244 8.61 14.77 11.37
N LYS A 245 9.93 14.93 11.20
CA LYS A 245 10.57 16.25 11.13
C LYS A 245 10.03 17.06 9.95
N ALA A 246 9.94 16.45 8.76
CA ALA A 246 9.39 17.11 7.57
C ALA A 246 7.91 17.48 7.76
N ALA A 247 7.13 16.64 8.43
CA ALA A 247 5.75 16.96 8.79
C ALA A 247 5.68 18.15 9.76
N GLY A 248 6.52 18.19 10.79
CA GLY A 248 6.61 19.29 11.74
C GLY A 248 7.03 20.62 11.11
N GLU A 249 7.92 20.58 10.11
CA GLU A 249 8.31 21.78 9.34
C GLU A 249 7.13 22.32 8.50
N LYS A 250 6.32 21.42 7.93
CA LYS A 250 5.16 21.81 7.11
C LYS A 250 3.97 22.27 7.95
N TYR A 251 3.77 21.68 9.13
CA TYR A 251 2.57 21.87 9.94
C TYR A 251 2.91 22.48 11.31
N PRO A 252 2.83 23.82 11.46
CA PRO A 252 3.19 24.52 12.70
C PRO A 252 2.39 24.13 13.94
N TYR A 253 1.22 23.48 13.78
CA TYR A 253 0.41 22.96 14.87
C TYR A 253 1.00 21.70 15.51
N MET A 254 1.95 21.02 14.87
CA MET A 254 2.67 19.89 15.46
C MET A 254 3.72 20.42 16.45
N ASP A 255 3.61 20.01 17.70
CA ASP A 255 4.58 20.40 18.74
C ASP A 255 5.74 19.41 18.75
N MET A 256 6.81 19.78 18.07
CA MET A 256 7.99 18.93 17.91
C MET A 256 8.84 18.78 19.16
N ASP A 257 8.56 19.54 20.22
CA ASP A 257 9.18 19.38 21.53
C ASP A 257 8.45 18.33 22.39
N ARG A 258 7.27 17.87 21.93
CA ARG A 258 6.43 16.87 22.59
C ARG A 258 6.04 15.75 21.61
N VAL A 259 7.03 14.94 21.23
CA VAL A 259 6.83 13.78 20.36
C VAL A 259 6.96 12.51 21.19
N GLY A 260 5.94 11.68 21.15
CA GLY A 260 5.92 10.34 21.75
C GLY A 260 5.77 9.24 20.69
N ILE A 261 6.04 8.01 21.09
CA ILE A 261 5.95 6.83 20.24
C ILE A 261 5.32 5.69 21.02
N TYR A 262 4.52 4.87 20.38
CA TYR A 262 4.05 3.60 20.94
C TYR A 262 3.79 2.58 19.82
N GLY A 263 3.84 1.30 20.16
CA GLY A 263 3.55 0.22 19.23
C GLY A 263 3.27 -1.09 19.97
N CYS A 264 2.81 -2.08 19.23
CA CYS A 264 2.53 -3.43 19.72
C CYS A 264 3.42 -4.43 18.98
N SER A 265 3.79 -5.56 19.60
CA SER A 265 4.62 -6.61 18.99
C SER A 265 5.94 -6.04 18.45
N ALA A 266 6.22 -6.14 17.17
CA ALA A 266 7.40 -5.51 16.54
C ALA A 266 7.43 -4.00 16.80
N GLY A 267 6.30 -3.30 16.68
CA GLY A 267 6.20 -1.87 17.02
C GLY A 267 6.50 -1.57 18.49
N GLY A 268 6.20 -2.49 19.41
CA GLY A 268 6.59 -2.40 20.83
C GLY A 268 8.11 -2.51 21.00
N GLN A 269 8.78 -3.38 20.26
CA GLN A 269 10.22 -3.46 20.23
C GLN A 269 10.84 -2.17 19.70
N GLU A 270 10.34 -1.66 18.57
CA GLU A 270 10.86 -0.45 17.92
C GLU A 270 10.66 0.81 18.75
N SER A 271 9.54 0.91 19.47
CA SER A 271 9.27 2.04 20.37
C SER A 271 10.18 2.08 21.60
N THR A 272 10.98 1.04 21.86
CA THR A 272 11.91 0.93 23.00
C THR A 272 13.38 0.85 22.58
N THR A 273 13.67 0.90 21.30
CA THR A 273 15.02 0.90 20.74
C THR A 273 15.58 2.30 20.63
#